data_f3aa9375936bf900d20a09ff92dab6af
#
_entry.id   f3aa9375936bf900d20a09ff92dab6af
#
_cell.length_a   1.000
_cell.length_b   1.000
_cell.length_c   1.000
_cell.angle_alpha   90.00
_cell.angle_beta   90.00
_cell.angle_gamma   90.00
#
_symmetry.space_group_name_H-M   'P 1'
#
loop_
_entity.id
_entity.type
_entity.pdbx_description
1 polymer ?
#
loop_
_entity_poly.entity_id
_entity_poly.type
_entity_poly.pdbx_seq_one_letter_code
_entity_poly.pdbx_strand_id
1 'polypeptide(L)'
;MVSHLLFADDTLIFCDAVPDQVLQLRSLLTWFEAISGLKVNLDKSELVPMGAVPCLDDLADILGCKTSCLPMTYLGLPLGVKFKAKTIWNGVLDKMEKRLAGWKRLYLSKGGRLTLIKNTLSNIPTYYLSLFPIPAAVANRMEKLQRDFLWGGMGDEFKFHLVKWDTICNPIQCGGLGVRNLIMFNRALLGKWLWRYGHEREALWRRVIDCKYGSEVGAWNTRVTRDPHGVSLWKQIGRGWDLLTQHVQYEVGDGTCICFWKDLWCGESPLQVAFPELYRIARDKDALISGHFQVRDDQVHWNLDFVRAAQDWELESIASFLDLLYSTKVRGNGSDLMLWLPFPQKGFTVRSFYRILSHNGGCSFPWKLIWQPKVPSRVSFFVWVAALGKILTAKNLRKRHIILVSWCCFCKKDGETVDHLLLHCPVSREVWDMVFALFGVQWVMPEKIIDLLAYWQGCFGCHRHNMIWKCVPHCLMWCLWRERNARHFEGCERRTADLKHMVLNILFDWVSALGCLPCSTFLDFLDLCSFQV
;
A
#
# COMPACT_ATOMS: atom_id res chain seq x y z
N MET A 1 25.99 -15.28 -24.07
CA MET A 1 25.43 -16.52 -23.44
C MET A 1 25.70 -16.42 -21.94
N VAL A 2 24.74 -16.78 -21.08
CA VAL A 2 24.95 -16.88 -19.64
C VAL A 2 25.29 -18.34 -19.34
N SER A 3 26.48 -18.61 -18.84
CA SER A 3 26.94 -19.97 -18.54
C SER A 3 26.67 -20.37 -17.09
N HIS A 4 26.63 -19.40 -16.16
CA HIS A 4 26.39 -19.66 -14.75
C HIS A 4 25.84 -18.44 -14.01
N LEU A 5 25.17 -18.68 -12.89
CA LEU A 5 24.73 -17.66 -11.93
C LEU A 5 25.17 -18.11 -10.53
N LEU A 6 25.76 -17.19 -9.77
CA LEU A 6 26.27 -17.42 -8.43
C LEU A 6 25.44 -16.61 -7.41
N PHE A 7 25.09 -17.25 -6.31
CA PHE A 7 24.49 -16.57 -5.16
C PHE A 7 24.97 -17.26 -3.88
N ALA A 8 25.89 -16.62 -3.17
CA ALA A 8 26.59 -17.20 -2.02
C ALA A 8 27.20 -18.57 -2.39
N ASP A 9 26.78 -19.64 -1.73
CA ASP A 9 27.16 -21.02 -1.97
C ASP A 9 26.36 -21.74 -3.04
N ASP A 10 25.21 -21.18 -3.44
CA ASP A 10 24.36 -21.75 -4.50
C ASP A 10 24.82 -21.31 -5.89
N THR A 11 25.02 -22.30 -6.77
CA THR A 11 25.45 -22.07 -8.16
C THR A 11 24.47 -22.71 -9.14
N LEU A 12 24.02 -21.92 -10.11
CA LEU A 12 23.26 -22.41 -11.29
C LEU A 12 24.21 -22.43 -12.48
N ILE A 13 24.44 -23.61 -13.08
CA ILE A 13 25.28 -23.79 -14.25
C ILE A 13 24.40 -24.20 -15.43
N PHE A 14 24.63 -23.58 -16.60
CA PHE A 14 23.92 -23.88 -17.84
C PHE A 14 24.91 -24.48 -18.83
N CYS A 15 24.66 -25.72 -19.26
CA CYS A 15 25.46 -26.42 -20.26
C CYS A 15 24.56 -27.19 -21.23
N ASP A 16 25.10 -27.56 -22.36
CA ASP A 16 24.40 -28.45 -23.28
C ASP A 16 24.38 -29.88 -22.72
N ALA A 17 23.34 -30.63 -23.04
CA ALA A 17 23.16 -32.01 -22.58
C ALA A 17 24.04 -32.98 -23.40
N VAL A 18 25.37 -32.77 -23.35
CA VAL A 18 26.38 -33.57 -24.05
C VAL A 18 27.32 -34.15 -23.00
N PRO A 19 27.62 -35.48 -23.06
CA PRO A 19 28.50 -36.15 -22.08
C PRO A 19 29.83 -35.46 -21.86
N ASP A 20 30.49 -35.00 -22.93
CA ASP A 20 31.80 -34.33 -22.84
C ASP A 20 31.75 -33.03 -22.05
N GLN A 21 30.68 -32.20 -22.18
CA GLN A 21 30.54 -30.97 -21.39
C GLN A 21 30.29 -31.28 -19.92
N VAL A 22 29.48 -32.30 -19.64
CA VAL A 22 29.20 -32.71 -18.25
C VAL A 22 30.46 -33.28 -17.59
N LEU A 23 31.28 -34.03 -18.34
CA LEU A 23 32.57 -34.53 -17.87
C LEU A 23 33.58 -33.40 -17.59
N GLN A 24 33.64 -32.39 -18.46
CA GLN A 24 34.45 -31.20 -18.25
C GLN A 24 33.98 -30.43 -17.01
N LEU A 25 32.67 -30.27 -16.81
CA LEU A 25 32.12 -29.66 -15.62
C LEU A 25 32.52 -30.44 -14.35
N ARG A 26 32.41 -31.76 -14.37
CA ARG A 26 32.85 -32.62 -13.27
C ARG A 26 34.35 -32.41 -12.95
N SER A 27 35.18 -32.33 -13.98
CA SER A 27 36.62 -32.06 -13.82
C SER A 27 36.88 -30.69 -13.19
N LEU A 28 36.16 -29.64 -13.64
CA LEU A 28 36.25 -28.30 -13.07
C LEU A 28 35.87 -28.28 -11.57
N LEU A 29 34.79 -28.97 -11.21
CA LEU A 29 34.35 -29.07 -9.80
C LEU A 29 35.40 -29.80 -8.96
N THR A 30 35.99 -30.87 -9.46
CA THR A 30 37.08 -31.61 -8.79
C THR A 30 38.33 -30.75 -8.60
N TRP A 31 38.70 -29.95 -9.61
CA TRP A 31 39.81 -28.99 -9.49
C TRP A 31 39.52 -27.89 -8.48
N PHE A 32 38.29 -27.38 -8.48
CA PHE A 32 37.86 -26.40 -7.49
C PHE A 32 37.99 -26.95 -6.06
N GLU A 33 37.54 -28.19 -5.82
CA GLU A 33 37.69 -28.86 -4.52
C GLU A 33 39.16 -28.99 -4.11
N ALA A 34 40.02 -29.43 -5.05
CA ALA A 34 41.46 -29.63 -4.81
C ALA A 34 42.19 -28.32 -4.47
N ILE A 35 41.84 -27.21 -5.15
CA ILE A 35 42.50 -25.92 -4.98
C ILE A 35 41.96 -25.16 -3.76
N SER A 36 40.63 -25.17 -3.58
CA SER A 36 39.96 -24.38 -2.52
C SER A 36 39.91 -25.08 -1.16
N GLY A 37 40.02 -26.41 -1.14
CA GLY A 37 39.75 -27.23 0.05
C GLY A 37 38.27 -27.34 0.41
N LEU A 38 37.37 -26.70 -0.36
CA LEU A 38 35.93 -26.79 -0.18
C LEU A 38 35.41 -28.04 -0.92
N LYS A 39 34.28 -28.57 -0.47
CA LYS A 39 33.61 -29.71 -1.11
C LYS A 39 32.27 -29.31 -1.71
N VAL A 40 32.03 -29.73 -2.94
CA VAL A 40 30.73 -29.62 -3.59
C VAL A 40 29.78 -30.68 -3.04
N ASN A 41 28.63 -30.27 -2.54
CA ASN A 41 27.67 -31.22 -1.99
C ASN A 41 26.82 -31.82 -3.13
N LEU A 42 27.27 -32.94 -3.69
CA LEU A 42 26.58 -33.62 -4.78
C LEU A 42 25.21 -34.21 -4.38
N ASP A 43 25.04 -34.55 -3.07
CA ASP A 43 23.74 -35.01 -2.58
C ASP A 43 22.64 -33.93 -2.61
N LYS A 44 23.04 -32.66 -2.58
CA LYS A 44 22.13 -31.51 -2.73
C LYS A 44 22.11 -30.93 -4.14
N SER A 45 23.05 -31.36 -4.98
CA SER A 45 23.11 -30.92 -6.38
C SER A 45 22.13 -31.70 -7.23
N GLU A 46 21.48 -31.01 -8.15
CA GLU A 46 20.45 -31.59 -9.00
C GLU A 46 20.70 -31.25 -10.47
N LEU A 47 20.59 -32.24 -11.35
CA LEU A 47 20.60 -32.06 -12.80
C LEU A 47 19.14 -31.91 -13.30
N VAL A 48 18.85 -30.77 -13.92
CA VAL A 48 17.49 -30.41 -14.33
C VAL A 48 17.43 -30.24 -15.86
N PRO A 49 16.70 -31.09 -16.60
CA PRO A 49 16.61 -31.00 -18.04
C PRO A 49 15.75 -29.81 -18.48
N MET A 50 16.22 -29.11 -19.52
CA MET A 50 15.50 -28.04 -20.19
C MET A 50 15.04 -28.53 -21.58
N GLY A 51 13.84 -29.06 -21.67
CA GLY A 51 13.31 -29.72 -22.87
C GLY A 51 13.48 -31.25 -22.84
N ALA A 52 13.40 -31.86 -24.00
CA ALA A 52 13.63 -33.31 -24.15
C ALA A 52 15.14 -33.60 -24.18
N VAL A 53 15.66 -34.20 -23.13
CA VAL A 53 17.07 -34.61 -23.03
C VAL A 53 17.12 -36.13 -23.02
N PRO A 54 17.75 -36.77 -24.02
CA PRO A 54 17.98 -38.21 -24.04
C PRO A 54 19.05 -38.57 -22.99
N CYS A 55 18.96 -39.74 -22.40
CA CYS A 55 19.99 -40.30 -21.47
C CYS A 55 20.32 -39.39 -20.29
N LEU A 56 19.28 -38.80 -19.65
CA LEU A 56 19.47 -37.88 -18.51
C LEU A 56 20.15 -38.55 -17.32
N ASP A 57 19.83 -39.81 -17.08
CA ASP A 57 20.38 -40.58 -15.95
C ASP A 57 21.87 -40.85 -16.16
N ASP A 58 22.32 -41.16 -17.38
CA ASP A 58 23.74 -41.33 -17.70
C ASP A 58 24.53 -40.03 -17.48
N LEU A 59 23.93 -38.87 -17.82
CA LEU A 59 24.56 -37.57 -17.55
C LEU A 59 24.61 -37.26 -16.05
N ALA A 60 23.63 -37.68 -15.30
CA ALA A 60 23.60 -37.49 -13.84
C ALA A 60 24.66 -38.39 -13.16
N ASP A 61 24.87 -39.62 -13.65
CA ASP A 61 25.89 -40.52 -13.18
C ASP A 61 27.32 -39.97 -13.42
N ILE A 62 27.56 -39.39 -14.59
CA ILE A 62 28.83 -38.69 -14.90
C ILE A 62 29.11 -37.59 -13.89
N LEU A 63 28.11 -36.77 -13.55
CA LEU A 63 28.23 -35.66 -12.60
C LEU A 63 28.28 -36.15 -11.14
N GLY A 64 27.62 -37.27 -10.84
CA GLY A 64 27.45 -37.83 -9.50
C GLY A 64 26.37 -37.13 -8.69
N CYS A 65 25.33 -36.64 -9.31
CA CYS A 65 24.23 -35.93 -8.67
C CYS A 65 22.85 -36.53 -9.02
N LYS A 66 21.80 -36.05 -8.37
CA LYS A 66 20.43 -36.51 -8.60
C LYS A 66 19.81 -35.85 -9.83
N THR A 67 18.93 -36.58 -10.50
CA THR A 67 18.04 -35.97 -11.51
C THR A 67 16.85 -35.31 -10.83
N SER A 68 16.42 -34.18 -11.36
CA SER A 68 15.23 -33.45 -10.91
C SER A 68 14.46 -32.89 -12.10
N CYS A 69 13.30 -32.34 -11.87
CA CYS A 69 12.48 -31.74 -12.92
C CYS A 69 11.88 -30.41 -12.51
N LEU A 70 11.55 -29.59 -13.48
CA LEU A 70 10.77 -28.39 -13.22
C LEU A 70 9.29 -28.75 -12.93
N PRO A 71 8.64 -28.09 -11.96
CA PRO A 71 9.11 -26.93 -11.18
C PRO A 71 9.97 -27.32 -9.96
N MET A 72 11.06 -26.61 -9.75
CA MET A 72 11.92 -26.74 -8.57
C MET A 72 11.93 -25.47 -7.73
N THR A 73 12.43 -25.56 -6.50
CA THR A 73 12.59 -24.37 -5.64
C THR A 73 14.05 -23.93 -5.63
N TYR A 74 14.29 -22.68 -6.03
CA TYR A 74 15.61 -22.05 -5.98
C TYR A 74 15.54 -20.74 -5.21
N LEU A 75 16.41 -20.54 -4.22
CA LEU A 75 16.40 -19.38 -3.31
C LEU A 75 15.02 -19.12 -2.69
N GLY A 76 14.27 -20.18 -2.39
CA GLY A 76 12.91 -20.08 -1.84
C GLY A 76 11.83 -19.65 -2.82
N LEU A 77 12.14 -19.58 -4.13
CA LEU A 77 11.19 -19.25 -5.19
C LEU A 77 11.01 -20.43 -6.15
N PRO A 78 9.79 -20.63 -6.69
CA PRO A 78 9.54 -21.69 -7.63
C PRO A 78 10.07 -21.31 -9.03
N LEU A 79 11.01 -22.09 -9.56
CA LEU A 79 11.48 -22.02 -10.94
C LEU A 79 10.66 -22.94 -11.83
N GLY A 80 10.45 -22.54 -13.10
CA GLY A 80 9.75 -23.36 -14.10
C GLY A 80 8.23 -23.40 -13.96
N VAL A 81 7.64 -22.72 -12.99
CA VAL A 81 6.20 -22.63 -12.80
C VAL A 81 5.59 -21.57 -13.70
N LYS A 82 4.41 -21.82 -14.23
CA LYS A 82 3.61 -20.80 -14.89
C LYS A 82 3.31 -19.67 -13.88
N PHE A 83 3.79 -18.45 -14.14
CA PHE A 83 3.71 -17.32 -13.21
C PHE A 83 2.27 -16.95 -12.77
N LYS A 84 1.23 -17.36 -13.51
CA LYS A 84 -0.19 -17.22 -13.14
C LYS A 84 -0.72 -18.36 -12.28
N ALA A 85 0.07 -19.41 -12.04
CA ALA A 85 -0.40 -20.55 -11.25
C ALA A 85 -0.71 -20.11 -9.81
N LYS A 86 -1.91 -20.44 -9.34
CA LYS A 86 -2.31 -20.15 -7.96
C LYS A 86 -1.52 -20.97 -6.94
N THR A 87 -1.04 -22.14 -7.36
CA THR A 87 -0.32 -23.11 -6.52
C THR A 87 1.00 -22.56 -5.97
N ILE A 88 1.67 -21.64 -6.68
CA ILE A 88 2.90 -21.01 -6.19
C ILE A 88 2.71 -20.27 -4.86
N TRP A 89 1.48 -19.86 -4.57
CA TRP A 89 1.13 -19.11 -3.37
C TRP A 89 0.76 -19.99 -2.16
N ASN A 90 0.62 -21.33 -2.36
CA ASN A 90 0.19 -22.22 -1.29
C ASN A 90 1.15 -22.17 -0.10
N GLY A 91 2.47 -22.23 -0.33
CA GLY A 91 3.46 -22.15 0.74
C GLY A 91 3.42 -20.83 1.52
N VAL A 92 3.00 -19.71 0.87
CA VAL A 92 2.81 -18.42 1.53
C VAL A 92 1.54 -18.44 2.38
N LEU A 93 0.44 -19.00 1.85
CA LEU A 93 -0.83 -19.16 2.58
C LEU A 93 -0.64 -20.05 3.81
N ASP A 94 0.04 -21.19 3.66
CA ASP A 94 0.34 -22.12 4.77
C ASP A 94 1.16 -21.44 5.88
N LYS A 95 2.14 -20.62 5.50
CA LYS A 95 2.92 -19.81 6.46
C LYS A 95 2.03 -18.82 7.22
N MET A 96 1.09 -18.15 6.52
CA MET A 96 0.14 -17.25 7.16
C MET A 96 -0.79 -17.99 8.11
N GLU A 97 -1.35 -19.11 7.69
CA GLU A 97 -2.27 -19.94 8.49
C GLU A 97 -1.58 -20.52 9.74
N LYS A 98 -0.34 -21.02 9.61
CA LYS A 98 0.48 -21.50 10.75
C LYS A 98 0.74 -20.40 11.77
N ARG A 99 1.07 -19.18 11.33
CA ARG A 99 1.25 -18.03 12.25
C ARG A 99 -0.06 -17.68 12.95
N LEU A 100 -1.16 -17.65 12.22
CA LEU A 100 -2.48 -17.34 12.77
C LEU A 100 -2.95 -18.38 13.79
N ALA A 101 -2.69 -19.67 13.57
CA ALA A 101 -3.06 -20.74 14.49
C ALA A 101 -2.46 -20.53 15.89
N GLY A 102 -1.21 -20.07 15.99
CA GLY A 102 -0.57 -19.70 17.26
C GLY A 102 -1.22 -18.47 17.90
N TRP A 103 -1.53 -17.43 17.12
CA TRP A 103 -2.06 -16.17 17.66
C TRP A 103 -3.54 -16.20 18.01
N LYS A 104 -4.35 -17.05 17.38
CA LYS A 104 -5.76 -17.23 17.72
C LYS A 104 -5.97 -17.69 19.16
N ARG A 105 -4.99 -18.37 19.75
CA ARG A 105 -5.01 -18.86 21.15
C ARG A 105 -4.68 -17.76 22.16
N LEU A 106 -4.16 -16.60 21.70
CA LEU A 106 -3.76 -15.50 22.58
C LEU A 106 -4.92 -14.51 22.77
N TYR A 107 -5.06 -14.00 24.01
CA TYR A 107 -5.97 -12.90 24.30
C TYR A 107 -5.38 -11.59 23.78
N LEU A 108 -5.74 -11.23 22.57
CA LEU A 108 -5.23 -10.03 21.90
C LEU A 108 -6.34 -8.99 21.71
N SER A 109 -6.04 -7.75 22.08
CA SER A 109 -6.88 -6.61 21.74
C SER A 109 -6.94 -6.37 20.22
N LYS A 110 -7.96 -5.64 19.74
CA LYS A 110 -8.05 -5.26 18.31
C LYS A 110 -6.80 -4.49 17.84
N GLY A 111 -6.23 -3.65 18.70
CA GLY A 111 -4.97 -2.96 18.41
C GLY A 111 -3.79 -3.93 18.26
N GLY A 112 -3.65 -4.89 19.17
CA GLY A 112 -2.61 -5.93 19.09
C GLY A 112 -2.72 -6.77 17.81
N ARG A 113 -3.95 -7.18 17.45
CA ARG A 113 -4.22 -7.90 16.19
C ARG A 113 -3.84 -7.06 14.97
N LEU A 114 -4.21 -5.77 14.95
CA LEU A 114 -3.84 -4.85 13.88
C LEU A 114 -2.32 -4.73 13.74
N THR A 115 -1.61 -4.64 14.84
CA THR A 115 -0.13 -4.60 14.85
C THR A 115 0.47 -5.85 14.23
N LEU A 116 -0.02 -7.04 14.59
CA LEU A 116 0.43 -8.31 14.01
C LEU A 116 0.10 -8.42 12.51
N ILE A 117 -1.06 -7.94 12.08
CA ILE A 117 -1.41 -7.87 10.66
C ILE A 117 -0.40 -7.01 9.91
N LYS A 118 -0.13 -5.79 10.39
CA LYS A 118 0.77 -4.84 9.72
C LYS A 118 2.22 -5.30 9.69
N ASN A 119 2.72 -5.79 10.83
CA ASN A 119 4.14 -6.08 10.99
C ASN A 119 4.53 -7.49 10.53
N THR A 120 3.60 -8.42 10.50
CA THR A 120 3.92 -9.80 10.16
C THR A 120 3.10 -10.31 8.98
N LEU A 121 1.77 -10.38 9.07
CA LEU A 121 0.96 -11.01 8.02
C LEU A 121 1.08 -10.29 6.67
N SER A 122 1.13 -8.96 6.67
CA SER A 122 1.30 -8.17 5.45
C SER A 122 2.71 -8.27 4.86
N ASN A 123 3.70 -8.75 5.64
CA ASN A 123 5.09 -8.88 5.18
C ASN A 123 5.41 -10.29 4.68
N ILE A 124 4.74 -11.33 5.15
CA ILE A 124 4.96 -12.72 4.72
C ILE A 124 4.94 -12.86 3.18
N PRO A 125 3.96 -12.31 2.44
CA PRO A 125 3.92 -12.46 1.00
C PRO A 125 4.88 -11.53 0.23
N THR A 126 5.57 -10.58 0.88
CA THR A 126 6.32 -9.50 0.22
C THR A 126 7.37 -10.01 -0.76
N TYR A 127 8.09 -11.09 -0.42
CA TYR A 127 9.11 -11.68 -1.28
C TYR A 127 8.51 -12.18 -2.59
N TYR A 128 7.42 -12.93 -2.53
CA TYR A 128 6.69 -13.39 -3.71
C TYR A 128 6.03 -12.22 -4.47
N LEU A 129 5.44 -11.26 -3.75
CA LEU A 129 4.81 -10.07 -4.35
C LEU A 129 5.82 -9.19 -5.10
N SER A 130 7.10 -9.24 -4.74
CA SER A 130 8.15 -8.45 -5.41
C SER A 130 8.51 -8.97 -6.79
N LEU A 131 8.14 -10.22 -7.10
CA LEU A 131 8.48 -10.90 -8.35
C LEU A 131 7.25 -11.36 -9.13
N PHE A 132 6.25 -11.92 -8.45
CA PHE A 132 5.09 -12.51 -9.12
C PHE A 132 3.85 -11.62 -9.03
N PRO A 133 3.08 -11.47 -10.12
CA PRO A 133 1.78 -10.84 -10.08
C PRO A 133 0.81 -11.70 -9.28
N ILE A 134 0.17 -11.11 -8.27
CA ILE A 134 -0.76 -11.84 -7.41
C ILE A 134 -2.11 -12.03 -8.13
N PRO A 135 -2.64 -13.26 -8.23
CA PRO A 135 -4.01 -13.48 -8.69
C PRO A 135 -5.02 -12.91 -7.69
N ALA A 136 -6.08 -12.27 -8.18
CA ALA A 136 -7.12 -11.67 -7.33
C ALA A 136 -7.72 -12.68 -6.32
N ALA A 137 -7.92 -13.93 -6.73
CA ALA A 137 -8.44 -14.97 -5.83
C ALA A 137 -7.50 -15.26 -4.66
N VAL A 138 -6.17 -15.23 -4.89
CA VAL A 138 -5.16 -15.43 -3.84
C VAL A 138 -5.11 -14.21 -2.91
N ALA A 139 -5.09 -13.00 -3.47
CA ALA A 139 -5.16 -11.77 -2.69
C ALA A 139 -6.39 -11.77 -1.77
N ASN A 140 -7.57 -12.07 -2.31
CA ASN A 140 -8.83 -12.16 -1.57
C ASN A 140 -8.75 -13.20 -0.43
N ARG A 141 -8.11 -14.36 -0.65
CA ARG A 141 -7.92 -15.38 0.39
C ARG A 141 -7.00 -14.88 1.51
N MET A 142 -5.88 -14.25 1.17
CA MET A 142 -4.96 -13.66 2.16
C MET A 142 -5.63 -12.53 2.94
N GLU A 143 -6.36 -11.64 2.27
CA GLU A 143 -7.09 -10.56 2.91
C GLU A 143 -8.25 -11.09 3.78
N LYS A 144 -8.89 -12.20 3.37
CA LYS A 144 -9.88 -12.88 4.22
C LYS A 144 -9.24 -13.36 5.52
N LEU A 145 -8.07 -14.01 5.46
CA LEU A 145 -7.34 -14.44 6.67
C LEU A 145 -7.03 -13.26 7.60
N GLN A 146 -6.56 -12.14 7.07
CA GLN A 146 -6.28 -10.93 7.85
C GLN A 146 -7.56 -10.33 8.45
N ARG A 147 -8.63 -10.27 7.69
CA ARG A 147 -9.92 -9.74 8.11
C ARG A 147 -10.56 -10.58 9.19
N ASP A 148 -10.57 -11.90 9.01
CA ASP A 148 -11.13 -12.84 9.98
C ASP A 148 -10.32 -12.78 11.29
N PHE A 149 -9.00 -12.62 11.24
CA PHE A 149 -8.17 -12.43 12.43
C PHE A 149 -8.43 -11.09 13.11
N LEU A 150 -8.59 -9.98 12.37
CA LEU A 150 -8.87 -8.66 12.95
C LEU A 150 -10.19 -8.66 13.73
N TRP A 151 -11.24 -9.23 13.14
CA TRP A 151 -12.60 -9.18 13.72
C TRP A 151 -12.93 -10.37 14.62
N GLY A 152 -12.27 -11.50 14.47
CA GLY A 152 -12.54 -12.75 15.19
C GLY A 152 -12.41 -12.64 16.72
N GLY A 153 -12.90 -13.67 17.41
CA GLY A 153 -12.74 -13.90 18.85
C GLY A 153 -11.58 -14.81 19.20
N MET A 154 -11.62 -15.42 20.40
CA MET A 154 -10.72 -16.50 20.83
C MET A 154 -11.14 -17.89 20.34
N GLY A 155 -12.35 -18.04 19.82
CA GLY A 155 -12.89 -19.28 19.27
C GLY A 155 -13.33 -19.10 17.82
N ASP A 156 -13.95 -20.14 17.26
CA ASP A 156 -14.51 -20.15 15.91
C ASP A 156 -15.88 -19.45 15.81
N GLU A 157 -16.25 -18.66 16.83
CA GLU A 157 -17.49 -17.90 16.83
C GLU A 157 -17.50 -16.87 15.69
N PHE A 158 -18.60 -16.85 14.96
CA PHE A 158 -18.83 -15.83 13.94
C PHE A 158 -18.91 -14.44 14.59
N LYS A 159 -18.04 -13.53 14.15
CA LYS A 159 -18.11 -12.11 14.53
C LYS A 159 -18.27 -11.22 13.31
N PHE A 160 -19.14 -10.25 13.42
CA PHE A 160 -19.40 -9.31 12.34
C PHE A 160 -18.15 -8.50 12.00
N HIS A 161 -17.83 -8.43 10.72
CA HIS A 161 -16.88 -7.47 10.19
C HIS A 161 -17.56 -6.09 10.13
N LEU A 162 -17.20 -5.19 11.03
CA LEU A 162 -17.91 -3.92 11.19
C LEU A 162 -17.63 -2.95 10.03
N VAL A 163 -16.40 -2.93 9.53
CA VAL A 163 -15.94 -2.00 8.49
C VAL A 163 -15.48 -2.80 7.27
N LYS A 164 -15.76 -2.30 6.06
CA LYS A 164 -15.30 -2.90 4.80
C LYS A 164 -13.77 -2.92 4.75
N TRP A 165 -13.21 -4.00 4.17
CA TRP A 165 -11.76 -4.19 4.12
C TRP A 165 -11.03 -3.08 3.36
N ASP A 166 -11.61 -2.60 2.26
CA ASP A 166 -11.05 -1.48 1.50
C ASP A 166 -10.90 -0.22 2.35
N THR A 167 -11.90 0.07 3.21
CA THR A 167 -11.81 1.19 4.16
C THR A 167 -10.69 0.97 5.18
N ILE A 168 -10.49 -0.27 5.67
CA ILE A 168 -9.40 -0.62 6.58
C ILE A 168 -8.04 -0.42 5.92
N CYS A 169 -7.92 -0.71 4.62
CA CYS A 169 -6.70 -0.52 3.85
C CYS A 169 -6.35 0.96 3.60
N ASN A 170 -7.32 1.86 3.67
CA ASN A 170 -7.05 3.29 3.51
C ASN A 170 -6.09 3.81 4.59
N PRO A 171 -5.36 4.90 4.31
CA PRO A 171 -4.57 5.59 5.31
C PRO A 171 -5.40 6.06 6.49
N ILE A 172 -4.74 6.23 7.65
CA ILE A 172 -5.40 6.68 8.88
C ILE A 172 -6.05 8.06 8.69
N GLN A 173 -5.41 8.92 7.90
CA GLN A 173 -5.90 10.27 7.56
C GLN A 173 -7.22 10.23 6.78
N CYS A 174 -7.50 9.12 6.10
CA CYS A 174 -8.70 8.89 5.29
C CYS A 174 -9.70 7.95 5.99
N GLY A 175 -9.60 7.80 7.30
CA GLY A 175 -10.53 6.96 8.08
C GLY A 175 -10.23 5.47 8.04
N GLY A 176 -9.11 5.06 7.46
CA GLY A 176 -8.65 3.67 7.47
C GLY A 176 -7.78 3.32 8.67
N LEU A 177 -7.23 2.13 8.65
CA LEU A 177 -6.24 1.66 9.62
C LEU A 177 -4.84 1.49 9.02
N GLY A 178 -4.67 1.77 7.72
CA GLY A 178 -3.38 1.69 7.03
C GLY A 178 -2.85 0.25 6.90
N VAL A 179 -3.72 -0.74 6.76
CA VAL A 179 -3.35 -2.09 6.34
C VAL A 179 -3.05 -2.05 4.84
N ARG A 180 -2.04 -2.78 4.39
CA ARG A 180 -1.69 -2.79 2.96
C ARG A 180 -2.73 -3.54 2.14
N ASN A 181 -3.25 -2.92 1.08
CA ASN A 181 -3.96 -3.62 0.03
C ASN A 181 -2.94 -4.41 -0.81
N LEU A 182 -3.09 -5.72 -0.84
CA LEU A 182 -2.09 -6.61 -1.44
C LEU A 182 -1.95 -6.42 -2.96
N ILE A 183 -3.05 -6.13 -3.66
CA ILE A 183 -3.03 -5.92 -5.11
C ILE A 183 -2.28 -4.64 -5.46
N MET A 184 -2.59 -3.53 -4.76
CA MET A 184 -1.92 -2.25 -4.99
C MET A 184 -0.45 -2.31 -4.57
N PHE A 185 -0.15 -3.03 -3.49
CA PHE A 185 1.22 -3.22 -3.03
C PHE A 185 2.04 -4.07 -4.02
N ASN A 186 1.45 -5.12 -4.58
CA ASN A 186 2.08 -5.92 -5.63
C ASN A 186 2.38 -5.07 -6.87
N ARG A 187 1.43 -4.24 -7.34
CA ARG A 187 1.65 -3.31 -8.45
C ARG A 187 2.82 -2.36 -8.18
N ALA A 188 2.89 -1.81 -6.96
CA ALA A 188 3.98 -0.91 -6.57
C ALA A 188 5.34 -1.63 -6.53
N LEU A 189 5.38 -2.87 -6.05
CA LEU A 189 6.59 -3.71 -6.03
C LEU A 189 7.05 -4.08 -7.45
N LEU A 190 6.12 -4.45 -8.32
CA LEU A 190 6.43 -4.76 -9.72
C LEU A 190 6.86 -3.51 -10.49
N GLY A 191 6.29 -2.34 -10.20
CA GLY A 191 6.71 -1.06 -10.77
C GLY A 191 8.17 -0.71 -10.49
N LYS A 192 8.75 -1.22 -9.38
CA LYS A 192 10.18 -1.08 -9.10
C LYS A 192 11.06 -1.70 -10.21
N TRP A 193 10.63 -2.80 -10.83
CA TRP A 193 11.39 -3.44 -11.91
C TRP A 193 11.37 -2.60 -13.19
N LEU A 194 10.24 -1.95 -13.48
CA LEU A 194 10.13 -1.03 -14.61
C LEU A 194 11.02 0.20 -14.41
N TRP A 195 11.02 0.75 -13.20
CA TRP A 195 11.91 1.85 -12.83
C TRP A 195 13.38 1.47 -12.97
N ARG A 196 13.77 0.31 -12.44
CA ARG A 196 15.15 -0.20 -12.55
C ARG A 196 15.54 -0.47 -14.00
N TYR A 197 14.61 -0.94 -14.82
CA TYR A 197 14.85 -1.18 -16.24
C TYR A 197 15.26 0.12 -16.95
N GLY A 198 14.64 1.25 -16.66
CA GLY A 198 15.02 2.55 -17.19
C GLY A 198 16.41 3.03 -16.74
N HIS A 199 16.85 2.66 -15.52
CA HIS A 199 18.09 3.17 -14.92
C HIS A 199 19.29 2.22 -15.05
N GLU A 200 19.08 0.92 -14.89
CA GLU A 200 20.16 -0.07 -14.82
C GLU A 200 20.49 -0.62 -16.22
N ARG A 201 20.97 0.24 -17.12
CA ARG A 201 21.14 -0.10 -18.55
C ARG A 201 22.15 -1.23 -18.77
N GLU A 202 23.21 -1.31 -17.96
CA GLU A 202 24.29 -2.31 -18.09
C GLU A 202 24.05 -3.59 -17.29
N ALA A 203 22.95 -3.66 -16.53
CA ALA A 203 22.67 -4.82 -15.70
C ALA A 203 22.42 -6.09 -16.52
N LEU A 204 23.05 -7.22 -16.13
CA LEU A 204 22.91 -8.50 -16.81
C LEU A 204 21.45 -8.92 -17.02
N TRP A 205 20.62 -8.77 -16.00
CA TRP A 205 19.20 -9.12 -16.07
C TRP A 205 18.46 -8.32 -17.14
N ARG A 206 18.78 -7.02 -17.32
CA ARG A 206 18.21 -6.17 -18.36
C ARG A 206 18.65 -6.63 -19.74
N ARG A 207 19.94 -6.91 -19.93
CA ARG A 207 20.46 -7.42 -21.20
C ARG A 207 19.80 -8.72 -21.64
N VAL A 208 19.49 -9.62 -20.69
CA VAL A 208 18.74 -10.86 -20.98
C VAL A 208 17.31 -10.54 -21.41
N ILE A 209 16.67 -9.56 -20.79
CA ILE A 209 15.32 -9.13 -21.19
C ILE A 209 15.33 -8.48 -22.56
N ASP A 210 16.29 -7.59 -22.83
CA ASP A 210 16.43 -6.92 -24.13
C ASP A 210 16.70 -7.92 -25.29
N CYS A 211 17.53 -8.92 -25.06
CA CYS A 211 17.76 -10.01 -26.03
C CYS A 211 16.47 -10.78 -26.34
N LYS A 212 15.56 -10.92 -25.38
CA LYS A 212 14.33 -11.70 -25.53
C LYS A 212 13.16 -10.91 -26.11
N TYR A 213 13.00 -9.65 -25.72
CA TYR A 213 11.81 -8.84 -26.06
C TYR A 213 12.11 -7.67 -26.97
N GLY A 214 13.37 -7.28 -27.10
CA GLY A 214 13.77 -6.02 -27.73
C GLY A 214 13.38 -4.81 -26.89
N SER A 215 13.99 -3.68 -27.15
CA SER A 215 13.65 -2.39 -26.54
C SER A 215 12.81 -1.54 -27.49
N GLU A 216 11.94 -0.68 -26.94
CA GLU A 216 11.25 0.39 -27.66
C GLU A 216 12.22 1.52 -28.05
N VAL A 217 11.76 2.44 -28.88
CA VAL A 217 12.48 3.67 -29.17
C VAL A 217 12.72 4.41 -27.85
N GLY A 218 13.96 4.83 -27.60
CA GLY A 218 14.36 5.44 -26.34
C GLY A 218 14.80 4.43 -25.26
N ALA A 219 14.51 3.14 -25.40
CA ALA A 219 14.94 2.05 -24.52
C ALA A 219 14.51 2.20 -23.04
N TRP A 220 13.42 2.92 -22.78
CA TRP A 220 12.83 3.02 -21.43
C TRP A 220 11.95 1.82 -21.08
N ASN A 221 11.42 1.14 -22.09
CA ASN A 221 10.58 -0.04 -21.95
C ASN A 221 10.91 -1.07 -23.05
N THR A 222 10.44 -2.30 -22.88
CA THR A 222 10.54 -3.35 -23.90
C THR A 222 9.39 -3.24 -24.89
N ARG A 223 9.62 -3.67 -26.13
CA ARG A 223 8.57 -3.74 -27.15
C ARG A 223 7.39 -4.59 -26.70
N VAL A 224 6.20 -4.15 -27.02
CA VAL A 224 4.98 -4.93 -26.80
C VAL A 224 4.92 -6.05 -27.83
N THR A 225 5.36 -7.25 -27.43
CA THR A 225 5.25 -8.44 -28.30
C THR A 225 3.84 -9.01 -28.21
N ARG A 226 3.19 -9.13 -29.38
CA ARG A 226 1.86 -9.77 -29.51
C ARG A 226 1.92 -11.29 -29.60
N ASP A 227 3.12 -11.86 -29.70
CA ASP A 227 3.31 -13.28 -29.89
C ASP A 227 2.74 -14.12 -28.75
N PRO A 228 2.00 -15.20 -29.07
CA PRO A 228 1.41 -16.11 -28.10
C PRO A 228 2.46 -16.92 -27.32
N HIS A 229 3.66 -17.10 -27.91
CA HIS A 229 4.74 -17.87 -27.29
C HIS A 229 5.47 -17.06 -26.22
N GLY A 230 5.41 -17.56 -24.99
CA GLY A 230 6.12 -17.02 -23.86
C GLY A 230 5.31 -16.02 -23.04
N VAL A 231 4.29 -16.52 -22.37
CA VAL A 231 3.65 -15.80 -21.28
C VAL A 231 4.66 -15.69 -20.13
N SER A 232 5.58 -14.74 -20.26
CA SER A 232 6.63 -14.56 -19.27
C SER A 232 6.22 -13.57 -18.19
N LEU A 233 6.89 -13.70 -17.07
CA LEU A 233 6.78 -12.80 -15.94
C LEU A 233 6.99 -11.33 -16.37
N TRP A 234 8.01 -11.06 -17.19
CA TRP A 234 8.34 -9.71 -17.64
C TRP A 234 7.21 -9.06 -18.46
N LYS A 235 6.56 -9.82 -19.35
CA LYS A 235 5.41 -9.32 -20.12
C LYS A 235 4.27 -8.86 -19.21
N GLN A 236 4.09 -9.50 -18.06
CA GLN A 236 3.08 -9.08 -17.09
C GLN A 236 3.53 -7.84 -16.27
N ILE A 237 4.82 -7.73 -15.97
CA ILE A 237 5.40 -6.55 -15.32
C ILE A 237 5.28 -5.35 -16.27
N GLY A 238 5.63 -5.52 -17.56
CA GLY A 238 5.55 -4.49 -18.59
C GLY A 238 4.17 -3.84 -18.75
N ARG A 239 3.09 -4.58 -18.47
CA ARG A 239 1.72 -4.02 -18.48
C ARG A 239 1.50 -2.91 -17.43
N GLY A 240 2.37 -2.77 -16.46
CA GLY A 240 2.34 -1.69 -15.50
C GLY A 240 2.98 -0.38 -15.98
N TRP A 241 3.56 -0.38 -17.20
CA TRP A 241 4.30 0.75 -17.74
C TRP A 241 3.42 1.99 -17.88
N ASP A 242 2.25 1.88 -18.51
CA ASP A 242 1.33 3.01 -18.73
C ASP A 242 0.91 3.69 -17.42
N LEU A 243 0.82 2.90 -16.34
CA LEU A 243 0.50 3.44 -15.02
C LEU A 243 1.70 4.13 -14.35
N LEU A 244 2.91 3.65 -14.62
CA LEU A 244 4.13 4.22 -14.08
C LEU A 244 4.46 5.55 -14.78
N THR A 245 4.34 5.60 -16.12
CA THR A 245 4.70 6.76 -16.95
C THR A 245 3.87 8.00 -16.65
N GLN A 246 2.64 7.85 -16.17
CA GLN A 246 1.83 8.97 -15.70
C GLN A 246 2.48 9.77 -14.54
N HIS A 247 3.51 9.21 -13.92
CA HIS A 247 4.20 9.81 -12.77
C HIS A 247 5.70 9.98 -13.02
N VAL A 248 6.10 9.93 -14.28
CA VAL A 248 7.49 10.06 -14.73
C VAL A 248 7.64 11.30 -15.60
N GLN A 249 8.74 11.99 -15.44
CA GLN A 249 9.22 13.06 -16.33
C GLN A 249 10.64 12.73 -16.76
N TYR A 250 11.01 13.17 -17.94
CA TYR A 250 12.35 12.94 -18.45
C TYR A 250 13.16 14.24 -18.43
N GLU A 251 14.42 14.16 -18.04
CA GLU A 251 15.38 15.24 -18.12
C GLU A 251 16.31 14.97 -19.29
N VAL A 252 16.38 15.94 -20.20
CA VAL A 252 17.11 15.82 -21.46
C VAL A 252 18.61 16.01 -21.22
N GLY A 253 19.39 14.98 -21.51
CA GLY A 253 20.82 15.02 -21.63
C GLY A 253 21.24 15.23 -23.09
N ASP A 254 21.59 14.13 -23.77
CA ASP A 254 21.90 14.12 -25.22
C ASP A 254 20.66 13.93 -26.12
N GLY A 255 19.51 13.67 -25.54
CA GLY A 255 18.24 13.50 -26.23
C GLY A 255 18.11 12.23 -27.05
N THR A 256 19.00 11.25 -26.87
CA THR A 256 19.04 10.03 -27.68
C THR A 256 18.02 8.98 -27.25
N CYS A 257 17.39 9.17 -26.07
CA CYS A 257 16.46 8.21 -25.51
C CYS A 257 15.05 8.76 -25.31
N ILE A 258 14.78 10.02 -25.52
CA ILE A 258 13.49 10.66 -25.25
C ILE A 258 12.78 10.97 -26.55
N CYS A 259 11.51 10.51 -26.68
CA CYS A 259 10.66 10.84 -27.81
C CYS A 259 10.16 12.28 -27.70
N PHE A 260 10.43 13.08 -28.71
CA PHE A 260 10.13 14.51 -28.72
C PHE A 260 8.65 14.81 -28.45
N TRP A 261 7.74 14.12 -29.13
CA TRP A 261 6.31 14.38 -29.04
C TRP A 261 5.60 13.59 -27.93
N LYS A 262 6.06 12.37 -27.63
CA LYS A 262 5.30 11.42 -26.82
C LYS A 262 5.67 11.41 -25.35
N ASP A 263 6.92 11.70 -25.04
CA ASP A 263 7.41 11.67 -23.68
C ASP A 263 7.17 13.01 -22.95
N LEU A 264 7.02 12.95 -21.63
CA LEU A 264 6.90 14.14 -20.79
C LEU A 264 8.30 14.62 -20.40
N TRP A 265 8.86 15.55 -21.15
CA TRP A 265 10.18 16.14 -20.87
C TRP A 265 10.14 17.66 -20.67
N CYS A 266 9.12 18.33 -21.20
CA CYS A 266 8.87 19.76 -20.99
C CYS A 266 7.40 20.00 -20.68
N GLY A 267 7.09 21.08 -19.96
CA GLY A 267 5.73 21.44 -19.57
C GLY A 267 5.08 20.44 -18.60
N GLU A 268 3.75 20.44 -18.56
CA GLU A 268 2.92 19.61 -17.67
C GLU A 268 2.34 18.36 -18.35
N SER A 269 2.42 18.29 -19.68
CA SER A 269 1.91 17.17 -20.48
C SER A 269 2.79 16.92 -21.70
N PRO A 270 2.77 15.70 -22.29
CA PRO A 270 3.48 15.42 -23.53
C PRO A 270 3.11 16.40 -24.65
N LEU A 271 4.05 16.80 -25.48
CA LEU A 271 3.84 17.80 -26.55
C LEU A 271 2.72 17.41 -27.50
N GLN A 272 2.53 16.13 -27.81
CA GLN A 272 1.41 15.66 -28.62
C GLN A 272 0.01 15.98 -28.02
N VAL A 273 -0.06 16.10 -26.70
CA VAL A 273 -1.31 16.42 -25.98
C VAL A 273 -1.48 17.92 -25.82
N ALA A 274 -0.37 18.64 -25.52
CA ALA A 274 -0.37 20.10 -25.39
C ALA A 274 -0.61 20.79 -26.73
N PHE A 275 -0.02 20.28 -27.83
CA PHE A 275 -0.05 20.88 -29.16
C PHE A 275 -0.50 19.85 -30.22
N PRO A 276 -1.75 19.37 -30.18
CA PRO A 276 -2.24 18.30 -31.06
C PRO A 276 -2.24 18.69 -32.54
N GLU A 277 -2.41 19.99 -32.84
CA GLU A 277 -2.39 20.50 -34.20
C GLU A 277 -0.99 20.44 -34.82
N LEU A 278 0.04 20.84 -34.06
CA LEU A 278 1.42 20.76 -34.49
C LEU A 278 1.89 19.30 -34.60
N TYR A 279 1.46 18.45 -33.66
CA TYR A 279 1.73 17.01 -33.76
C TYR A 279 1.13 16.38 -35.03
N ARG A 280 -0.04 16.83 -35.46
CA ARG A 280 -0.67 16.34 -36.70
C ARG A 280 0.16 16.62 -37.94
N ILE A 281 0.80 17.78 -38.01
CA ILE A 281 1.64 18.21 -39.14
C ILE A 281 3.13 17.90 -38.95
N ALA A 282 3.55 17.33 -37.82
CA ALA A 282 4.91 16.87 -37.61
C ALA A 282 5.28 15.79 -38.64
N ARG A 283 6.48 15.92 -39.26
CA ARG A 283 6.97 14.97 -40.25
C ARG A 283 7.29 13.61 -39.64
N ASP A 284 8.01 13.63 -38.52
CA ASP A 284 8.32 12.42 -37.74
C ASP A 284 7.70 12.50 -36.33
N LYS A 285 6.70 11.67 -36.10
CA LYS A 285 5.96 11.58 -34.84
C LYS A 285 6.68 10.75 -33.79
N ASP A 286 7.66 9.97 -34.20
CA ASP A 286 8.44 9.07 -33.36
C ASP A 286 9.88 9.56 -33.15
N ALA A 287 10.20 10.77 -33.66
CA ALA A 287 11.51 11.35 -33.57
C ALA A 287 12.01 11.50 -32.12
N LEU A 288 13.29 11.27 -31.94
CA LEU A 288 13.99 11.53 -30.68
C LEU A 288 14.37 13.00 -30.58
N ILE A 289 14.52 13.50 -29.37
CA ILE A 289 14.89 14.91 -29.13
C ILE A 289 16.22 15.25 -29.81
N SER A 290 17.20 14.32 -29.81
CA SER A 290 18.52 14.51 -30.45
C SER A 290 18.45 14.90 -31.91
N GLY A 291 17.37 14.53 -32.63
CA GLY A 291 17.12 14.94 -34.02
C GLY A 291 16.57 16.37 -34.17
N HIS A 292 16.11 16.98 -33.09
CA HIS A 292 15.42 18.27 -33.12
C HIS A 292 16.18 19.43 -32.49
N PHE A 293 17.37 19.23 -31.92
CA PHE A 293 18.16 20.31 -31.38
C PHE A 293 19.65 20.17 -31.68
N GLN A 294 20.33 21.30 -31.69
CA GLN A 294 21.79 21.41 -31.78
C GLN A 294 22.26 22.40 -30.70
N VAL A 295 23.37 22.11 -30.05
CA VAL A 295 24.01 23.03 -29.11
C VAL A 295 25.12 23.76 -29.89
N ARG A 296 25.05 25.10 -29.97
CA ARG A 296 26.08 25.95 -30.55
C ARG A 296 26.31 27.12 -29.57
N ASP A 297 27.55 27.38 -29.22
CA ASP A 297 27.93 28.48 -28.34
C ASP A 297 27.16 28.46 -26.98
N ASP A 298 27.00 27.28 -26.38
CA ASP A 298 26.20 27.03 -25.17
C ASP A 298 24.71 27.40 -25.29
N GLN A 299 24.22 27.63 -26.51
CA GLN A 299 22.80 27.86 -26.77
C GLN A 299 22.17 26.66 -27.50
N VAL A 300 20.95 26.34 -27.10
CA VAL A 300 20.14 25.29 -27.74
C VAL A 300 19.39 25.89 -28.91
N HIS A 301 19.62 25.37 -30.10
CA HIS A 301 18.88 25.72 -31.31
C HIS A 301 17.95 24.56 -31.69
N TRP A 302 16.66 24.85 -31.74
CA TRP A 302 15.66 23.87 -32.13
C TRP A 302 15.47 23.83 -33.64
N ASN A 303 15.55 22.61 -34.20
CA ASN A 303 15.29 22.35 -35.60
C ASN A 303 13.99 21.54 -35.73
N LEU A 304 12.90 22.24 -36.10
CA LEU A 304 11.57 21.66 -36.18
C LEU A 304 11.22 21.37 -37.63
N ASP A 305 10.84 20.13 -37.94
CA ASP A 305 10.48 19.71 -39.30
C ASP A 305 8.98 19.36 -39.36
N PHE A 306 8.27 20.17 -40.15
CA PHE A 306 6.84 20.01 -40.42
C PHE A 306 6.59 19.64 -41.87
N VAL A 307 5.53 18.90 -42.16
CA VAL A 307 5.14 18.47 -43.52
C VAL A 307 4.78 19.67 -44.42
N ARG A 308 4.28 20.75 -43.84
CA ARG A 308 3.89 21.98 -44.52
C ARG A 308 4.23 23.20 -43.66
N ALA A 309 4.27 24.37 -44.27
CA ALA A 309 4.36 25.64 -43.54
C ALA A 309 3.13 25.87 -42.67
N ALA A 310 3.34 26.59 -41.56
CA ALA A 310 2.28 26.97 -40.64
C ALA A 310 1.26 27.87 -41.31
N GLN A 311 0.00 27.74 -40.94
CA GLN A 311 -1.07 28.63 -41.37
C GLN A 311 -1.32 29.70 -40.31
N ASP A 312 -1.98 30.81 -40.69
CA ASP A 312 -2.15 31.99 -39.81
C ASP A 312 -2.78 31.64 -38.45
N TRP A 313 -3.73 30.70 -38.42
CA TRP A 313 -4.37 30.25 -37.16
C TRP A 313 -3.50 29.36 -36.28
N GLU A 314 -2.38 28.86 -36.78
CA GLU A 314 -1.42 28.02 -36.03
C GLU A 314 -0.30 28.87 -35.42
N LEU A 315 -0.16 30.16 -35.80
CA LEU A 315 0.95 31.04 -35.38
C LEU A 315 1.01 31.26 -33.88
N GLU A 316 -0.14 31.45 -33.22
CA GLU A 316 -0.21 31.60 -31.77
C GLU A 316 0.22 30.33 -31.03
N SER A 317 -0.23 29.17 -31.54
CA SER A 317 0.17 27.87 -31.03
C SER A 317 1.66 27.60 -31.19
N ILE A 318 2.24 28.02 -32.32
CA ILE A 318 3.68 27.89 -32.58
C ILE A 318 4.49 28.84 -31.66
N ALA A 319 4.04 30.07 -31.45
CA ALA A 319 4.70 30.98 -30.53
C ALA A 319 4.74 30.38 -29.10
N SER A 320 3.61 29.92 -28.59
CA SER A 320 3.51 29.26 -27.28
C SER A 320 4.36 28.00 -27.19
N PHE A 321 4.42 27.21 -28.26
CA PHE A 321 5.26 26.02 -28.37
C PHE A 321 6.75 26.33 -28.32
N LEU A 322 7.20 27.35 -29.06
CA LEU A 322 8.59 27.81 -29.06
C LEU A 322 8.97 28.37 -27.68
N ASP A 323 8.11 29.19 -27.08
CA ASP A 323 8.32 29.71 -25.72
C ASP A 323 8.53 28.60 -24.72
N LEU A 324 7.72 27.54 -24.80
CA LEU A 324 7.86 26.35 -23.95
C LEU A 324 9.20 25.65 -24.18
N LEU A 325 9.60 25.44 -25.44
CA LEU A 325 10.85 24.79 -25.80
C LEU A 325 12.07 25.57 -25.30
N TYR A 326 12.11 26.90 -25.55
CA TYR A 326 13.23 27.76 -25.15
C TYR A 326 13.27 28.03 -23.64
N SER A 327 12.13 27.91 -22.93
CA SER A 327 12.10 28.00 -21.46
C SER A 327 12.60 26.72 -20.79
N THR A 328 12.64 25.60 -21.52
CA THR A 328 13.02 24.28 -20.96
C THR A 328 14.54 24.15 -20.96
N LYS A 329 15.09 23.79 -19.80
CA LYS A 329 16.55 23.56 -19.67
C LYS A 329 16.91 22.20 -20.26
N VAL A 330 17.72 22.21 -21.30
CA VAL A 330 18.36 21.05 -21.91
C VAL A 330 19.84 21.08 -21.58
N ARG A 331 20.37 19.97 -21.04
CA ARG A 331 21.81 19.92 -20.69
C ARG A 331 22.71 19.85 -21.92
N GLY A 332 22.21 19.28 -23.01
CA GLY A 332 22.94 19.12 -24.28
C GLY A 332 24.06 18.07 -24.25
N ASN A 333 24.36 17.51 -23.08
CA ASN A 333 25.40 16.51 -22.91
C ASN A 333 25.02 15.52 -21.80
N GLY A 334 25.65 14.35 -21.82
CA GLY A 334 25.38 13.27 -20.88
C GLY A 334 24.12 12.47 -21.20
N SER A 335 23.85 11.43 -20.48
CA SER A 335 22.69 10.56 -20.70
C SER A 335 21.39 11.19 -20.23
N ASP A 336 20.31 10.89 -20.93
CA ASP A 336 18.94 11.22 -20.53
C ASP A 336 18.57 10.55 -19.21
N LEU A 337 17.79 11.24 -18.37
CA LEU A 337 17.39 10.75 -17.06
C LEU A 337 15.87 10.65 -16.93
N MET A 338 15.41 9.58 -16.30
CA MET A 338 14.01 9.39 -15.92
C MET A 338 13.81 9.86 -14.47
N LEU A 339 12.95 10.85 -14.25
CA LEU A 339 12.67 11.46 -12.96
C LEU A 339 11.33 11.01 -12.40
N TRP A 340 11.28 10.86 -11.08
CA TRP A 340 10.05 10.52 -10.37
C TRP A 340 9.30 11.79 -9.93
N LEU A 341 8.26 12.20 -10.66
CA LEU A 341 7.51 13.44 -10.43
C LEU A 341 7.05 13.67 -8.99
N PRO A 342 6.46 12.68 -8.29
CA PRO A 342 5.92 12.92 -6.96
C PRO A 342 6.97 13.30 -5.91
N PHE A 343 8.24 12.91 -6.11
CA PHE A 343 9.37 13.20 -5.23
C PHE A 343 10.68 13.30 -6.04
N PRO A 344 10.88 14.36 -6.84
CA PRO A 344 12.03 14.46 -7.74
C PRO A 344 13.39 14.32 -7.05
N GLN A 345 13.53 14.91 -5.86
CA GLN A 345 14.80 14.89 -5.11
C GLN A 345 15.12 13.51 -4.50
N LYS A 346 14.13 12.67 -4.25
CA LYS A 346 14.30 11.36 -3.57
C LYS A 346 14.23 10.17 -4.52
N GLY A 347 13.85 10.39 -5.77
CA GLY A 347 13.64 9.35 -6.76
C GLY A 347 12.46 8.42 -6.42
N PHE A 348 12.35 7.36 -7.21
CA PHE A 348 11.30 6.35 -7.04
C PHE A 348 11.49 5.54 -5.76
N THR A 349 10.40 5.34 -5.04
CA THR A 349 10.30 4.35 -3.97
C THR A 349 8.99 3.57 -4.09
N VAL A 350 9.02 2.28 -3.76
CA VAL A 350 7.80 1.45 -3.70
C VAL A 350 6.73 2.09 -2.80
N ARG A 351 7.16 2.74 -1.72
CA ARG A 351 6.27 3.44 -0.79
C ARG A 351 5.58 4.65 -1.44
N SER A 352 6.31 5.44 -2.22
CA SER A 352 5.73 6.59 -2.93
C SER A 352 4.73 6.15 -3.98
N PHE A 353 5.06 5.13 -4.77
CA PHE A 353 4.18 4.60 -5.79
C PHE A 353 2.94 3.92 -5.18
N TYR A 354 3.11 3.10 -4.14
CA TYR A 354 1.97 2.54 -3.41
C TYR A 354 1.03 3.61 -2.88
N ARG A 355 1.57 4.71 -2.35
CA ARG A 355 0.77 5.83 -1.83
C ARG A 355 -0.07 6.48 -2.93
N ILE A 356 0.48 6.66 -4.13
CA ILE A 356 -0.24 7.19 -5.28
C ILE A 356 -1.35 6.22 -5.70
N LEU A 357 -1.05 4.93 -5.84
CA LEU A 357 -2.03 3.91 -6.22
C LEU A 357 -3.17 3.74 -5.21
N SER A 358 -2.91 4.02 -3.93
CA SER A 358 -3.88 3.87 -2.85
C SER A 358 -4.64 5.16 -2.51
N HIS A 359 -4.29 6.32 -3.10
CA HIS A 359 -4.88 7.62 -2.78
C HIS A 359 -5.77 8.11 -3.90
N ASN A 360 -7.07 8.07 -3.67
CA ASN A 360 -8.06 8.69 -4.56
C ASN A 360 -8.69 9.91 -3.85
N GLY A 361 -7.98 11.05 -3.85
CA GLY A 361 -8.55 12.34 -3.48
C GLY A 361 -8.30 12.81 -2.04
N GLY A 362 -8.72 14.04 -1.75
CA GLY A 362 -8.55 14.71 -0.46
C GLY A 362 -9.32 14.01 0.67
N CYS A 363 -8.63 13.67 1.73
CA CYS A 363 -9.20 12.99 2.89
C CYS A 363 -9.36 13.99 4.04
N SER A 364 -10.60 14.20 4.48
CA SER A 364 -10.91 14.97 5.69
C SER A 364 -11.53 14.04 6.74
N PHE A 365 -10.68 13.30 7.46
CA PHE A 365 -11.13 12.46 8.56
C PHE A 365 -10.45 12.90 9.86
N PRO A 366 -11.17 13.05 10.99
CA PRO A 366 -10.63 13.58 12.24
C PRO A 366 -9.77 12.56 13.00
N TRP A 367 -8.78 11.97 12.31
CA TRP A 367 -7.96 10.88 12.82
C TRP A 367 -7.14 11.25 14.05
N LYS A 368 -6.68 12.52 14.14
CA LYS A 368 -5.88 12.98 15.27
C LYS A 368 -6.66 12.86 16.57
N LEU A 369 -7.93 13.30 16.57
CA LEU A 369 -8.74 13.24 17.77
C LEU A 369 -9.13 11.81 18.15
N ILE A 370 -9.19 10.88 17.21
CA ILE A 370 -9.52 9.48 17.48
C ILE A 370 -8.33 8.71 18.06
N TRP A 371 -7.11 8.96 17.54
CA TRP A 371 -5.95 8.11 17.84
C TRP A 371 -4.88 8.75 18.74
N GLN A 372 -4.89 10.09 18.92
CA GLN A 372 -3.91 10.77 19.77
C GLN A 372 -4.27 10.83 21.26
N PRO A 373 -5.57 10.92 21.67
CA PRO A 373 -5.90 10.93 23.08
C PRO A 373 -5.39 9.67 23.77
N LYS A 374 -4.85 9.85 24.96
CA LYS A 374 -4.31 8.77 25.78
C LYS A 374 -5.44 8.03 26.51
N VAL A 375 -6.27 7.33 25.78
CA VAL A 375 -7.37 6.50 26.29
C VAL A 375 -7.10 5.03 25.99
N PRO A 376 -7.77 4.07 26.66
CA PRO A 376 -7.60 2.66 26.36
C PRO A 376 -7.80 2.36 24.86
N SER A 377 -6.91 1.58 24.24
CA SER A 377 -6.92 1.31 22.80
C SER A 377 -8.25 0.73 22.28
N ARG A 378 -8.95 -0.04 23.13
CA ARG A 378 -10.30 -0.56 22.80
C ARG A 378 -11.33 0.56 22.63
N VAL A 379 -11.17 1.67 23.36
CA VAL A 379 -12.06 2.83 23.29
C VAL A 379 -11.78 3.63 22.01
N SER A 380 -10.51 3.91 21.70
CA SER A 380 -10.15 4.57 20.43
C SER A 380 -10.65 3.78 19.22
N PHE A 381 -10.52 2.44 19.26
CA PHE A 381 -11.05 1.57 18.20
C PHE A 381 -12.57 1.64 18.11
N PHE A 382 -13.27 1.69 19.23
CA PHE A 382 -14.73 1.87 19.27
C PHE A 382 -15.13 3.24 18.69
N VAL A 383 -14.49 4.33 19.10
CA VAL A 383 -14.77 5.69 18.61
C VAL A 383 -14.51 5.78 17.10
N TRP A 384 -13.46 5.14 16.60
CA TRP A 384 -13.21 5.02 15.16
C TRP A 384 -14.39 4.34 14.43
N VAL A 385 -14.90 3.22 14.94
CA VAL A 385 -16.05 2.52 14.36
C VAL A 385 -17.33 3.36 14.45
N ALA A 386 -17.50 4.10 15.56
CA ALA A 386 -18.63 5.01 15.76
C ALA A 386 -18.58 6.19 14.78
N ALA A 387 -17.41 6.81 14.58
CA ALA A 387 -17.20 7.88 13.61
C ALA A 387 -17.52 7.45 12.17
N LEU A 388 -17.29 6.19 11.83
CA LEU A 388 -17.68 5.59 10.56
C LEU A 388 -19.19 5.20 10.52
N GLY A 389 -19.93 5.37 11.60
CA GLY A 389 -21.35 4.99 11.70
C GLY A 389 -21.58 3.47 11.66
N LYS A 390 -20.60 2.64 12.12
CA LYS A 390 -20.61 1.17 11.92
C LYS A 390 -20.73 0.34 13.20
N ILE A 391 -20.92 0.94 14.39
CA ILE A 391 -21.22 0.17 15.61
C ILE A 391 -22.56 -0.56 15.48
N LEU A 392 -22.74 -1.64 16.22
CA LEU A 392 -23.89 -2.54 16.11
C LEU A 392 -25.15 -1.99 16.82
N THR A 393 -25.65 -0.83 16.37
CA THR A 393 -26.96 -0.32 16.75
C THR A 393 -28.09 -1.13 16.08
N ALA A 394 -29.32 -1.01 16.59
CA ALA A 394 -30.48 -1.68 16.02
C ALA A 394 -30.64 -1.41 14.50
N LYS A 395 -30.43 -0.15 14.06
CA LYS A 395 -30.43 0.21 12.62
C LYS A 395 -29.35 -0.55 11.82
N ASN A 396 -28.14 -0.69 12.35
CA ASN A 396 -27.06 -1.38 11.65
C ASN A 396 -27.21 -2.91 11.70
N LEU A 397 -27.82 -3.46 12.74
CA LEU A 397 -28.17 -4.88 12.83
C LEU A 397 -29.31 -5.23 11.85
N ARG A 398 -30.31 -4.39 11.73
CA ARG A 398 -31.36 -4.56 10.71
C ARG A 398 -30.82 -4.56 9.27
N LYS A 399 -29.85 -3.72 8.97
CA LYS A 399 -29.13 -3.75 7.67
C LYS A 399 -28.40 -5.08 7.43
N ARG A 400 -28.19 -5.87 8.45
CA ARG A 400 -27.58 -7.21 8.41
C ARG A 400 -28.60 -8.33 8.54
N HIS A 401 -29.87 -8.01 8.31
CA HIS A 401 -31.00 -8.93 8.37
C HIS A 401 -31.25 -9.55 9.75
N ILE A 402 -30.78 -8.90 10.83
CA ILE A 402 -31.14 -9.28 12.19
C ILE A 402 -32.39 -8.49 12.56
N ILE A 403 -33.47 -9.23 12.89
CA ILE A 403 -34.75 -8.63 13.28
C ILE A 403 -34.64 -8.19 14.74
N LEU A 404 -34.68 -6.88 14.97
CA LEU A 404 -34.66 -6.25 16.29
C LEU A 404 -35.71 -5.14 16.33
N VAL A 405 -36.17 -4.85 17.55
CA VAL A 405 -36.96 -3.66 17.81
C VAL A 405 -36.13 -2.43 17.44
N SER A 406 -36.71 -1.49 16.69
CA SER A 406 -35.96 -0.38 16.08
C SER A 406 -35.74 0.82 17.00
N TRP A 407 -36.38 0.87 18.16
CA TRP A 407 -36.31 2.02 19.08
C TRP A 407 -35.03 2.06 19.89
N CYS A 408 -34.67 3.26 20.25
CA CYS A 408 -33.56 3.51 21.17
C CYS A 408 -33.88 2.97 22.56
N CYS A 409 -32.98 2.19 23.12
CA CYS A 409 -33.16 1.60 24.46
C CYS A 409 -33.15 2.65 25.60
N PHE A 410 -32.68 3.89 25.35
CA PHE A 410 -32.69 4.96 26.32
C PHE A 410 -34.02 5.71 26.36
N CYS A 411 -34.44 6.28 25.23
CA CYS A 411 -35.65 7.11 25.19
C CYS A 411 -36.93 6.35 24.85
N LYS A 412 -36.82 5.16 24.27
CA LYS A 412 -37.95 4.31 23.81
C LYS A 412 -38.90 5.01 22.84
N LYS A 413 -38.47 6.13 22.20
CA LYS A 413 -39.26 6.98 21.29
C LYS A 413 -38.75 6.91 19.86
N ASP A 414 -37.46 7.15 19.65
CA ASP A 414 -36.84 7.27 18.34
C ASP A 414 -36.08 6.02 17.93
N GLY A 415 -35.75 5.92 16.62
CA GLY A 415 -34.98 4.81 16.11
C GLY A 415 -33.52 4.83 16.59
N GLU A 416 -32.98 3.68 16.98
CA GLU A 416 -31.60 3.55 17.45
C GLU A 416 -30.62 3.65 16.26
N THR A 417 -30.19 4.87 15.91
CA THR A 417 -29.06 5.16 15.02
C THR A 417 -27.80 5.40 15.83
N VAL A 418 -26.64 5.45 15.21
CA VAL A 418 -25.38 5.73 15.89
C VAL A 418 -25.37 7.15 16.46
N ASP A 419 -25.78 8.12 15.64
CA ASP A 419 -25.81 9.54 15.99
C ASP A 419 -26.89 9.83 17.03
N HIS A 420 -28.10 9.25 16.88
CA HIS A 420 -29.14 9.38 17.90
C HIS A 420 -28.67 8.82 19.24
N LEU A 421 -28.19 7.57 19.29
CA LEU A 421 -27.80 6.91 20.53
C LEU A 421 -26.69 7.67 21.27
N LEU A 422 -25.67 8.17 20.55
CA LEU A 422 -24.49 8.74 21.19
C LEU A 422 -24.51 10.27 21.31
N LEU A 423 -25.39 10.98 20.55
CA LEU A 423 -25.45 12.45 20.55
C LEU A 423 -26.85 13.00 20.88
N HIS A 424 -27.90 12.50 20.20
CA HIS A 424 -29.18 13.18 20.14
C HIS A 424 -30.27 12.60 21.05
N CYS A 425 -30.06 11.39 21.59
CA CYS A 425 -30.99 10.84 22.57
C CYS A 425 -31.10 11.77 23.78
N PRO A 426 -32.30 12.06 24.32
CA PRO A 426 -32.45 12.94 25.49
C PRO A 426 -31.54 12.56 26.66
N VAL A 427 -31.42 11.26 26.97
CA VAL A 427 -30.51 10.76 28.01
C VAL A 427 -29.05 11.07 27.70
N SER A 428 -28.63 10.84 26.45
CA SER A 428 -27.26 11.12 26.01
C SER A 428 -26.99 12.62 26.02
N ARG A 429 -27.96 13.43 25.61
CA ARG A 429 -27.86 14.89 25.62
C ARG A 429 -27.66 15.43 27.02
N GLU A 430 -28.43 14.94 27.98
CA GLU A 430 -28.32 15.32 29.38
C GLU A 430 -26.93 15.01 29.98
N VAL A 431 -26.29 13.93 29.54
CA VAL A 431 -24.90 13.59 29.94
C VAL A 431 -23.89 14.52 29.27
N TRP A 432 -24.08 14.87 27.98
CA TRP A 432 -23.25 15.87 27.29
C TRP A 432 -23.38 17.24 27.91
N ASP A 433 -24.58 17.70 28.21
CA ASP A 433 -24.87 19.02 28.82
C ASP A 433 -24.22 19.15 30.21
N MET A 434 -24.22 18.08 31.01
CA MET A 434 -23.47 18.04 32.26
C MET A 434 -21.99 18.35 32.08
N VAL A 435 -21.35 17.73 31.09
CA VAL A 435 -19.92 17.95 30.84
C VAL A 435 -19.66 19.34 30.27
N PHE A 436 -20.52 19.82 29.36
CA PHE A 436 -20.41 21.19 28.87
C PHE A 436 -20.56 22.23 30.02
N ALA A 437 -21.51 22.01 30.93
CA ALA A 437 -21.68 22.87 32.11
C ALA A 437 -20.44 22.84 33.03
N LEU A 438 -19.87 21.63 33.25
CA LEU A 438 -18.67 21.47 34.09
C LEU A 438 -17.46 22.23 33.49
N PHE A 439 -17.29 22.20 32.18
CA PHE A 439 -16.19 22.91 31.50
C PHE A 439 -16.54 24.36 31.14
N GLY A 440 -17.73 24.87 31.48
CA GLY A 440 -18.17 26.23 31.16
C GLY A 440 -18.30 26.49 29.64
N VAL A 441 -18.59 25.47 28.85
CA VAL A 441 -18.65 25.56 27.38
C VAL A 441 -20.08 25.56 26.90
N GLN A 442 -20.41 26.53 26.05
CA GLN A 442 -21.64 26.48 25.24
C GLN A 442 -21.33 25.79 23.91
N TRP A 443 -22.02 24.69 23.62
CA TRP A 443 -21.77 23.87 22.45
C TRP A 443 -23.06 23.56 21.68
N VAL A 444 -23.01 23.76 20.36
CA VAL A 444 -24.08 23.33 19.47
C VAL A 444 -23.74 21.92 18.98
N MET A 445 -24.58 20.95 19.35
CA MET A 445 -24.35 19.55 18.99
C MET A 445 -24.52 19.33 17.48
N PRO A 446 -23.49 18.86 16.77
CA PRO A 446 -23.59 18.60 15.34
C PRO A 446 -24.43 17.35 15.04
N GLU A 447 -24.86 17.20 13.78
CA GLU A 447 -25.71 16.10 13.35
C GLU A 447 -25.04 14.73 13.47
N LYS A 448 -23.73 14.66 13.17
CA LYS A 448 -22.99 13.40 13.09
C LYS A 448 -21.79 13.37 14.03
N ILE A 449 -21.43 12.15 14.48
CA ILE A 449 -20.25 11.94 15.32
C ILE A 449 -18.96 12.38 14.62
N ILE A 450 -18.85 12.17 13.32
CA ILE A 450 -17.66 12.57 12.57
C ILE A 450 -17.46 14.09 12.63
N ASP A 451 -18.53 14.85 12.56
CA ASP A 451 -18.50 16.32 12.62
C ASP A 451 -18.19 16.79 14.06
N LEU A 452 -18.77 16.12 15.07
CA LEU A 452 -18.41 16.36 16.47
C LEU A 452 -16.89 16.23 16.65
N LEU A 453 -16.32 15.12 16.18
CA LEU A 453 -14.89 14.86 16.30
C LEU A 453 -14.06 15.83 15.43
N ALA A 454 -14.54 16.28 14.28
CA ALA A 454 -13.84 17.25 13.45
C ALA A 454 -13.78 18.64 14.12
N TYR A 455 -14.86 19.06 14.77
CA TYR A 455 -14.96 20.38 15.45
C TYR A 455 -14.39 20.37 16.87
N TRP A 456 -14.18 19.22 17.48
CA TRP A 456 -13.68 19.09 18.86
C TRP A 456 -12.21 19.51 19.02
N GLN A 457 -11.61 20.14 18.03
CA GLN A 457 -10.20 20.53 18.07
C GLN A 457 -10.00 21.81 18.88
N GLY A 458 -9.32 21.64 20.02
CA GLY A 458 -8.46 22.63 20.66
C GLY A 458 -9.05 23.99 20.98
N CYS A 459 -9.80 24.11 22.09
CA CYS A 459 -10.33 25.41 22.48
C CYS A 459 -9.96 25.87 23.90
N PHE A 460 -9.06 25.18 24.61
CA PHE A 460 -8.65 25.63 25.92
C PHE A 460 -7.17 26.05 25.92
N GLY A 461 -6.93 27.32 26.26
CA GLY A 461 -5.59 27.90 26.36
C GLY A 461 -4.68 27.28 27.42
N CYS A 462 -5.24 26.51 28.37
CA CYS A 462 -4.49 25.78 29.37
C CYS A 462 -4.19 24.33 28.92
N HIS A 463 -2.92 23.97 28.93
CA HIS A 463 -2.44 22.64 28.49
C HIS A 463 -3.06 21.48 29.29
N ARG A 464 -3.36 21.67 30.57
CA ARG A 464 -3.94 20.64 31.47
C ARG A 464 -5.39 20.32 31.11
N HIS A 465 -6.22 21.33 30.93
CA HIS A 465 -7.62 21.17 30.54
C HIS A 465 -7.74 20.55 29.14
N ASN A 466 -6.84 20.87 28.22
CA ASN A 466 -6.81 20.35 26.89
C ASN A 466 -6.60 18.82 26.84
N MET A 467 -5.81 18.25 27.78
CA MET A 467 -5.64 16.79 27.87
C MET A 467 -6.93 16.10 28.31
N ILE A 468 -7.59 16.60 29.34
CA ILE A 468 -8.87 16.04 29.80
C ILE A 468 -9.93 16.19 28.71
N TRP A 469 -10.04 17.39 28.15
CA TRP A 469 -11.00 17.71 27.08
C TRP A 469 -10.90 16.76 25.89
N LYS A 470 -9.71 16.42 25.44
CA LYS A 470 -9.50 15.45 24.37
C LYS A 470 -10.01 14.03 24.69
N CYS A 471 -10.06 13.66 25.97
CA CYS A 471 -10.56 12.35 26.39
C CYS A 471 -12.10 12.32 26.54
N VAL A 472 -12.75 13.48 26.70
CA VAL A 472 -14.20 13.60 26.95
C VAL A 472 -15.05 12.86 25.92
N PRO A 473 -14.92 13.08 24.60
CA PRO A 473 -15.77 12.39 23.62
C PRO A 473 -15.62 10.87 23.68
N HIS A 474 -14.40 10.40 23.93
CA HIS A 474 -14.12 8.98 24.05
C HIS A 474 -14.79 8.37 25.27
N CYS A 475 -14.69 9.05 26.42
CA CYS A 475 -15.28 8.58 27.66
C CYS A 475 -16.82 8.56 27.56
N LEU A 476 -17.42 9.66 27.13
CA LEU A 476 -18.87 9.78 27.01
C LEU A 476 -19.45 8.73 26.07
N MET A 477 -18.96 8.65 24.83
CA MET A 477 -19.46 7.69 23.86
C MET A 477 -19.25 6.24 24.31
N TRP A 478 -18.14 5.95 25.02
CA TRP A 478 -17.87 4.63 25.56
C TRP A 478 -18.82 4.27 26.70
N CYS A 479 -19.09 5.18 27.63
CA CYS A 479 -20.02 4.96 28.74
C CYS A 479 -21.46 4.76 28.24
N LEU A 480 -21.91 5.59 27.32
CA LEU A 480 -23.22 5.43 26.67
C LEU A 480 -23.35 4.08 25.97
N TRP A 481 -22.30 3.66 25.24
CA TRP A 481 -22.29 2.36 24.58
C TRP A 481 -22.32 1.19 25.58
N ARG A 482 -21.60 1.29 26.70
CA ARG A 482 -21.64 0.28 27.77
C ARG A 482 -23.00 0.22 28.41
N GLU A 483 -23.61 1.35 28.74
CA GLU A 483 -24.96 1.41 29.30
C GLU A 483 -26.00 0.81 28.35
N ARG A 484 -25.91 1.13 27.05
CA ARG A 484 -26.76 0.51 26.01
C ARG A 484 -26.64 -1.02 26.02
N ASN A 485 -25.42 -1.52 26.10
CA ASN A 485 -25.19 -2.96 26.12
C ASN A 485 -25.69 -3.61 27.44
N ALA A 486 -25.50 -2.96 28.59
CA ALA A 486 -26.01 -3.44 29.87
C ALA A 486 -27.55 -3.56 29.83
N ARG A 487 -28.25 -2.58 29.26
CA ARG A 487 -29.72 -2.62 29.08
C ARG A 487 -30.17 -3.76 28.15
N HIS A 488 -29.44 -3.99 27.07
CA HIS A 488 -29.83 -5.03 26.09
C HIS A 488 -29.48 -6.47 26.50
N PHE A 489 -28.37 -6.67 27.17
CA PHE A 489 -27.83 -8.01 27.40
C PHE A 489 -27.79 -8.44 28.86
N GLU A 490 -27.78 -7.46 29.80
CA GLU A 490 -27.66 -7.73 31.23
C GLU A 490 -28.95 -7.38 31.99
N GLY A 491 -29.91 -6.76 31.33
CA GLY A 491 -31.15 -6.28 31.95
C GLY A 491 -30.95 -5.17 32.99
N CYS A 492 -29.75 -4.57 33.01
CA CYS A 492 -29.41 -3.51 33.97
C CYS A 492 -29.69 -2.12 33.38
N GLU A 493 -30.57 -1.37 33.99
CA GLU A 493 -30.91 0.01 33.60
C GLU A 493 -30.50 0.99 34.69
N ARG A 494 -29.46 1.81 34.43
CA ARG A 494 -29.00 2.83 35.36
C ARG A 494 -29.81 4.12 35.23
N ARG A 495 -30.02 4.80 36.33
CA ARG A 495 -30.57 6.15 36.31
C ARG A 495 -29.58 7.12 35.66
N THR A 496 -30.07 8.21 35.08
CA THR A 496 -29.21 9.20 34.41
C THR A 496 -28.19 9.82 35.35
N ALA A 497 -28.55 10.00 36.62
CA ALA A 497 -27.60 10.49 37.65
C ALA A 497 -26.43 9.53 37.87
N ASP A 498 -26.69 8.22 37.97
CA ASP A 498 -25.65 7.21 38.16
C ASP A 498 -24.75 7.12 36.91
N LEU A 499 -25.35 7.31 35.69
CA LEU A 499 -24.60 7.34 34.45
C LEU A 499 -23.67 8.55 34.38
N LYS A 500 -24.14 9.75 34.80
CA LYS A 500 -23.33 10.96 34.93
C LYS A 500 -22.13 10.75 35.85
N HIS A 501 -22.36 10.17 37.03
CA HIS A 501 -21.32 9.87 37.99
C HIS A 501 -20.30 8.85 37.45
N MET A 502 -20.78 7.80 36.78
CA MET A 502 -19.92 6.81 36.13
C MET A 502 -19.01 7.44 35.04
N VAL A 503 -19.50 8.38 34.26
CA VAL A 503 -18.71 9.11 33.26
C VAL A 503 -17.57 9.87 33.89
N LEU A 504 -17.86 10.63 34.96
CA LEU A 504 -16.85 11.44 35.67
C LEU A 504 -15.79 10.55 36.34
N ASN A 505 -16.18 9.45 36.99
CA ASN A 505 -15.25 8.50 37.59
C ASN A 505 -14.32 7.86 36.54
N ILE A 506 -14.87 7.39 35.41
CA ILE A 506 -14.05 6.77 34.33
C ILE A 506 -13.10 7.81 33.72
N LEU A 507 -13.53 9.06 33.57
CA LEU A 507 -12.69 10.13 33.08
C LEU A 507 -11.56 10.42 34.05
N PHE A 508 -11.87 10.48 35.35
CA PHE A 508 -10.89 10.63 36.46
C PHE A 508 -9.87 9.49 36.45
N ASP A 509 -10.34 8.23 36.39
CA ASP A 509 -9.47 7.04 36.34
C ASP A 509 -8.49 7.10 35.17
N TRP A 510 -8.97 7.48 33.97
CA TRP A 510 -8.10 7.57 32.81
C TRP A 510 -7.05 8.67 32.96
N VAL A 511 -7.46 9.81 33.48
CA VAL A 511 -6.57 10.97 33.66
C VAL A 511 -5.54 10.72 34.77
N SER A 512 -5.97 10.10 35.86
CA SER A 512 -5.09 9.72 36.98
C SER A 512 -4.07 8.67 36.57
N ALA A 513 -4.48 7.68 35.77
CA ALA A 513 -3.59 6.65 35.21
C ALA A 513 -2.49 7.22 34.28
N LEU A 514 -2.66 8.43 33.75
CA LEU A 514 -1.64 9.11 32.96
C LEU A 514 -0.51 9.76 33.78
N GLY A 515 -0.70 9.92 35.07
CA GLY A 515 0.29 10.51 35.98
C GLY A 515 0.69 11.97 35.65
N CYS A 516 -0.10 12.63 34.80
CA CYS A 516 0.26 13.96 34.26
C CYS A 516 -0.41 15.11 35.01
N LEU A 517 -1.33 14.82 35.95
CA LEU A 517 -2.08 15.81 36.70
C LEU A 517 -1.84 15.66 38.20
N PRO A 518 -1.75 16.77 38.95
CA PRO A 518 -1.56 16.76 40.38
C PRO A 518 -2.88 16.55 41.15
N CYS A 519 -3.77 15.68 40.63
CA CYS A 519 -5.05 15.36 41.27
C CYS A 519 -4.88 14.10 42.09
N SER A 520 -4.90 14.22 43.41
CA SER A 520 -4.87 13.07 44.32
C SER A 520 -6.28 12.55 44.64
N THR A 521 -7.29 13.40 44.53
CA THR A 521 -8.69 13.08 44.86
C THR A 521 -9.63 13.36 43.67
N PHE A 522 -10.81 12.72 43.73
CA PHE A 522 -11.88 12.99 42.75
C PHE A 522 -12.42 14.44 42.86
N LEU A 523 -12.38 15.05 44.06
CA LEU A 523 -12.78 16.43 44.23
C LEU A 523 -11.79 17.39 43.58
N ASP A 524 -10.48 17.17 43.73
CA ASP A 524 -9.44 17.96 43.05
C ASP A 524 -9.61 17.89 41.51
N PHE A 525 -10.03 16.73 41.00
CA PHE A 525 -10.32 16.56 39.60
C PHE A 525 -11.54 17.37 39.13
N LEU A 526 -12.62 17.40 39.93
CA LEU A 526 -13.81 18.21 39.63
C LEU A 526 -13.49 19.71 39.66
N ASP A 527 -12.72 20.16 40.66
CA ASP A 527 -12.25 21.54 40.75
C ASP A 527 -11.37 21.93 39.56
N LEU A 528 -10.52 20.98 39.09
CA LEU A 528 -9.69 21.19 37.91
C LEU A 528 -10.52 21.27 36.62
N CYS A 529 -11.65 20.57 36.57
CA CYS A 529 -12.56 20.61 35.41
C CYS A 529 -13.50 21.82 35.46
N SER A 530 -13.83 22.34 36.66
CA SER A 530 -14.71 23.47 36.80
C SER A 530 -14.00 24.77 36.41
N PHE A 531 -14.56 25.46 35.42
CA PHE A 531 -14.14 26.81 35.07
C PHE A 531 -14.57 27.75 36.19
N GLN A 532 -13.65 28.12 37.07
CA GLN A 532 -13.82 29.33 37.86
C GLN A 532 -13.59 30.52 36.93
N VAL A 533 -14.67 31.28 36.65
CA VAL A 533 -14.64 32.56 35.96
C VAL A 533 -13.75 33.56 36.72
#